data_8f3bfd2996a81148c17b959f18689fb9
#
_entry.id   8f3bfd2996a81148c17b959f18689fb9
#
_cell.length_a   1.000
_cell.length_b   1.000
_cell.length_c   1.000
_cell.angle_alpha   90.00
_cell.angle_beta   90.00
_cell.angle_gamma   90.00
#
_symmetry.space_group_name_H-M   'P 1'
#
loop_
_entity.id
_entity.type
_entity.pdbx_description
1 polymer ?
#
loop_
_entity_poly.entity_id
_entity_poly.type
_entity_poly.pdbx_seq_one_letter_code
_entity_poly.pdbx_strand_id
1 'polypeptide(L)'
;MEVIRVALVGFGHVGQALMALLESKQERLRAEFGFSTRVTGIATGHHGVAIDPEGIDTPQALRCAQKGQAISALSAVPAPASVPDFIASVPADVLFENSPVNHQSGQPAVGYLRAALERGMHAVTANKGPVVHAYTELTRLAAQK
;
A
#
# COMPACT_ATOMS: atom_id res chain seq x y z
N MET A 1 4.80 22.33 -2.03
CA MET A 1 4.63 21.34 -0.94
C MET A 1 4.67 19.96 -1.55
N GLU A 2 5.48 19.10 -1.00
CA GLU A 2 5.65 17.74 -1.50
C GLU A 2 4.41 16.88 -1.18
N VAL A 3 4.01 16.03 -2.13
CA VAL A 3 2.93 15.06 -1.94
C VAL A 3 3.52 13.67 -2.06
N ILE A 4 3.51 12.91 -0.96
CA ILE A 4 3.96 11.52 -0.93
C ILE A 4 2.79 10.62 -1.31
N ARG A 5 2.93 9.90 -2.42
CA ARG A 5 1.93 8.97 -2.92
C ARG A 5 2.10 7.61 -2.24
N VAL A 6 1.00 7.09 -1.73
CA VAL A 6 0.97 5.87 -0.91
C VAL A 6 0.17 4.78 -1.62
N ALA A 7 0.72 3.59 -1.69
CA ALA A 7 0.02 2.37 -2.10
C ALA A 7 -0.15 1.43 -0.91
N LEU A 8 -1.31 0.79 -0.81
CA LEU A 8 -1.62 -0.19 0.23
C LEU A 8 -1.81 -1.58 -0.40
N VAL A 9 -1.07 -2.56 0.04
CA VAL A 9 -1.32 -3.99 -0.22
C VAL A 9 -1.85 -4.62 1.05
N GLY A 10 -3.10 -5.06 1.00
CA GLY A 10 -3.88 -5.45 2.17
C GLY A 10 -4.70 -4.28 2.74
N PHE A 11 -6.00 -4.46 2.80
CA PHE A 11 -6.95 -3.45 3.27
C PHE A 11 -7.90 -4.00 4.34
N GLY A 12 -7.32 -4.80 5.26
CA GLY A 12 -7.96 -5.25 6.49
C GLY A 12 -7.90 -4.17 7.58
N HIS A 13 -7.95 -4.58 8.84
CA HIS A 13 -7.97 -3.63 9.98
C HIS A 13 -6.77 -2.68 9.98
N VAL A 14 -5.56 -3.17 9.70
CA VAL A 14 -4.34 -2.36 9.69
C VAL A 14 -4.36 -1.36 8.53
N GLY A 15 -4.67 -1.80 7.32
CA GLY A 15 -4.72 -0.92 6.15
C GLY A 15 -5.79 0.16 6.26
N GLN A 16 -6.98 -0.18 6.76
CA GLN A 16 -8.06 0.78 7.02
C GLN A 16 -7.69 1.79 8.10
N ALA A 17 -7.11 1.33 9.21
CA ALA A 17 -6.65 2.21 10.29
C ALA A 17 -5.55 3.16 9.81
N LEU A 18 -4.59 2.66 9.02
CA LEU A 18 -3.54 3.50 8.44
C LEU A 18 -4.12 4.57 7.51
N MET A 19 -5.03 4.20 6.62
CA MET A 19 -5.67 5.18 5.70
C MET A 19 -6.42 6.26 6.47
N ALA A 20 -7.20 5.88 7.48
CA ALA A 20 -7.91 6.82 8.34
C ALA A 20 -6.95 7.74 9.12
N LEU A 21 -5.82 7.19 9.60
CA LEU A 21 -4.78 7.94 10.30
C LEU A 21 -4.13 8.97 9.38
N LEU A 22 -3.72 8.58 8.19
CA LEU A 22 -3.12 9.48 7.20
C LEU A 22 -4.06 10.64 6.88
N GLU A 23 -5.35 10.38 6.67
CA GLU A 23 -6.36 11.41 6.45
C GLU A 23 -6.46 12.38 7.65
N SER A 24 -6.56 11.85 8.85
CA SER A 24 -6.71 12.67 10.07
C SER A 24 -5.47 13.49 10.43
N LYS A 25 -4.30 13.12 9.92
CA LYS A 25 -3.02 13.77 10.24
C LYS A 25 -2.51 14.71 9.14
N GLN A 26 -3.26 14.92 8.06
CA GLN A 26 -2.83 15.76 6.93
C GLN A 26 -2.35 17.15 7.33
N GLU A 27 -3.11 17.85 8.19
CA GLU A 27 -2.72 19.18 8.64
C GLU A 27 -1.41 19.17 9.45
N ARG A 28 -1.28 18.18 10.32
CA ARG A 28 -0.07 18.01 11.10
C ARG A 28 1.14 17.71 10.24
N LEU A 29 1.01 16.81 9.26
CA LEU A 29 2.07 16.47 8.31
C LEU A 29 2.53 17.70 7.53
N ARG A 30 1.59 18.54 7.10
CA ARG A 30 1.91 19.79 6.40
C ARG A 30 2.63 20.80 7.31
N ALA A 31 2.11 20.99 8.51
CA ALA A 31 2.62 22.02 9.42
C ALA A 31 3.98 21.66 10.03
N GLU A 32 4.17 20.41 10.44
CA GLU A 32 5.37 19.97 11.16
C GLU A 32 6.48 19.45 10.22
N PHE A 33 6.10 18.85 9.09
CA PHE A 33 7.04 18.13 8.22
C PHE A 33 7.10 18.65 6.77
N GLY A 34 6.21 19.54 6.37
CA GLY A 34 6.24 20.18 5.07
C GLY A 34 5.74 19.32 3.89
N PHE A 35 5.10 18.19 4.14
CA PHE A 35 4.51 17.32 3.12
C PHE A 35 3.07 16.93 3.41
N SER A 36 2.40 16.41 2.42
CA SER A 36 1.10 15.75 2.55
C SER A 36 1.16 14.34 1.98
N THR A 37 0.16 13.51 2.28
CA THR A 37 0.07 12.16 1.71
C THR A 37 -1.16 12.02 0.84
N ARG A 38 -1.10 11.12 -0.12
CA ARG A 38 -2.20 10.77 -1.01
C ARG A 38 -2.19 9.27 -1.26
N VAL A 39 -3.27 8.58 -0.91
CA VAL A 39 -3.40 7.16 -1.21
C VAL A 39 -3.83 7.02 -2.67
N THR A 40 -2.94 6.54 -3.51
CA THR A 40 -3.15 6.41 -4.96
C THR A 40 -3.50 4.99 -5.40
N GLY A 41 -3.38 4.03 -4.50
CA GLY A 41 -3.74 2.65 -4.82
C GLY A 41 -3.99 1.78 -3.60
N ILE A 42 -4.94 0.85 -3.76
CA ILE A 42 -5.28 -0.17 -2.76
C ILE A 42 -5.44 -1.50 -3.48
N ALA A 43 -4.73 -2.52 -3.04
CA ALA A 43 -4.92 -3.90 -3.48
C ALA A 43 -5.40 -4.77 -2.31
N THR A 44 -6.46 -5.52 -2.52
CA THR A 44 -7.00 -6.46 -1.53
C THR A 44 -6.85 -7.90 -2.00
N GLY A 45 -7.00 -8.86 -1.08
CA GLY A 45 -7.00 -10.27 -1.43
C GLY A 45 -8.27 -10.73 -2.13
N HIS A 46 -9.44 -10.16 -1.78
CA HIS A 46 -10.75 -10.68 -2.21
C HIS A 46 -11.73 -9.60 -2.69
N HIS A 47 -11.43 -8.33 -2.49
CA HIS A 47 -12.35 -7.23 -2.80
C HIS A 47 -11.85 -6.32 -3.93
N GLY A 48 -10.95 -6.84 -4.77
CA GLY A 48 -10.46 -6.15 -5.95
C GLY A 48 -9.30 -5.19 -5.66
N VAL A 49 -8.97 -4.42 -6.67
CA VAL A 49 -7.86 -3.47 -6.72
C VAL A 49 -8.37 -2.15 -7.25
N ALA A 50 -7.90 -1.05 -6.68
CA ALA A 50 -8.22 0.30 -7.16
C ALA A 50 -6.93 1.11 -7.32
N ILE A 51 -6.84 1.86 -8.41
CA ILE A 51 -5.81 2.87 -8.64
C ILE A 51 -6.49 4.17 -9.06
N ASP A 52 -6.17 5.24 -8.36
CA ASP A 52 -6.52 6.61 -8.73
C ASP A 52 -5.29 7.50 -8.51
N PRO A 53 -4.64 7.98 -9.60
CA PRO A 53 -3.48 8.87 -9.49
C PRO A 53 -3.78 10.18 -8.75
N GLU A 54 -5.03 10.64 -8.79
CA GLU A 54 -5.47 11.86 -8.10
C GLU A 54 -5.84 11.62 -6.64
N GLY A 55 -5.90 10.36 -6.22
CA GLY A 55 -6.14 9.96 -4.84
C GLY A 55 -7.49 9.29 -4.62
N ILE A 56 -7.46 8.14 -3.98
CA ILE A 56 -8.65 7.38 -3.60
C ILE A 56 -9.33 8.09 -2.42
N ASP A 57 -10.63 8.33 -2.54
CA ASP A 57 -11.45 8.92 -1.48
C ASP A 57 -11.49 8.02 -0.25
N THR A 58 -10.90 8.49 0.85
CA THR A 58 -10.77 7.72 2.10
C THR A 58 -12.14 7.31 2.67
N PRO A 59 -13.14 8.21 2.84
CA PRO A 59 -14.46 7.83 3.31
C PRO A 59 -15.13 6.74 2.46
N GLN A 60 -15.01 6.81 1.14
CA GLN A 60 -15.59 5.80 0.25
C GLN A 60 -14.89 4.45 0.37
N ALA A 61 -13.56 4.44 0.40
CA ALA A 61 -12.78 3.21 0.57
C ALA A 61 -13.11 2.50 1.89
N LEU A 62 -13.19 3.25 2.99
CA LEU A 62 -13.57 2.70 4.29
C LEU A 62 -15.00 2.16 4.30
N ARG A 63 -15.95 2.84 3.67
CA ARG A 63 -17.34 2.36 3.53
C ARG A 63 -17.40 1.05 2.71
N CYS A 64 -16.67 0.96 1.60
CA CYS A 64 -16.59 -0.27 0.81
C CYS A 64 -16.07 -1.43 1.65
N ALA A 65 -14.99 -1.23 2.38
CA ALA A 65 -14.40 -2.26 3.25
C ALA A 65 -15.36 -2.72 4.35
N GLN A 66 -16.03 -1.78 5.03
CA GLN A 66 -17.00 -2.08 6.09
C GLN A 66 -18.22 -2.87 5.59
N LYS A 67 -18.63 -2.63 4.34
CA LYS A 67 -19.77 -3.31 3.71
C LYS A 67 -19.37 -4.58 2.94
N GLY A 68 -18.09 -4.95 2.91
CA GLY A 68 -17.58 -6.07 2.11
C GLY A 68 -17.76 -5.87 0.60
N GLN A 69 -17.82 -4.63 0.15
CA GLN A 69 -17.97 -4.29 -1.28
C GLN A 69 -16.62 -4.25 -1.98
N ALA A 70 -16.64 -4.51 -3.30
CA ALA A 70 -15.45 -4.41 -4.12
C ALA A 70 -14.95 -2.96 -4.20
N ILE A 71 -13.66 -2.75 -3.93
CA ILE A 71 -13.03 -1.43 -4.03
C ILE A 71 -12.67 -1.06 -5.47
N SER A 72 -12.73 -1.99 -6.41
CA SER A 72 -12.47 -1.76 -7.84
C SER A 72 -13.36 -0.68 -8.45
N ALA A 73 -14.54 -0.45 -7.87
CA ALA A 73 -15.41 0.66 -8.27
C ALA A 73 -14.81 2.05 -8.03
N LEU A 74 -13.78 2.15 -7.17
CA LEU A 74 -13.06 3.40 -6.87
C LEU A 74 -11.86 3.62 -7.78
N SER A 75 -11.59 2.69 -8.70
CA SER A 75 -10.46 2.82 -9.63
C SER A 75 -10.78 3.82 -10.72
N ALA A 76 -9.94 4.85 -10.88
CA ALA A 76 -10.05 5.82 -11.97
C ALA A 76 -9.43 5.32 -13.28
N VAL A 77 -8.64 4.25 -13.20
CA VAL A 77 -8.02 3.57 -14.35
C VAL A 77 -8.44 2.10 -14.35
N PRO A 78 -8.27 1.36 -15.45
CA PRO A 78 -8.56 -0.07 -15.47
C PRO A 78 -7.84 -0.80 -14.34
N ALA A 79 -8.61 -1.49 -13.48
CA ALA A 79 -8.06 -2.15 -12.31
C ALA A 79 -7.16 -3.31 -12.72
N PRO A 80 -5.91 -3.39 -12.20
CA PRO A 80 -5.04 -4.54 -12.43
C PRO A 80 -5.67 -5.85 -11.96
N ALA A 81 -5.35 -6.93 -12.65
CA ALA A 81 -5.92 -8.24 -12.36
C ALA A 81 -5.27 -8.94 -11.15
N SER A 82 -4.08 -8.52 -10.76
CA SER A 82 -3.30 -9.14 -9.68
C SER A 82 -2.56 -8.11 -8.84
N VAL A 83 -2.13 -8.50 -7.63
CA VAL A 83 -1.29 -7.65 -6.79
C VAL A 83 0.07 -7.36 -7.42
N PRO A 84 0.77 -8.31 -8.06
CA PRO A 84 1.99 -7.99 -8.82
C PRO A 84 1.77 -6.95 -9.92
N ASP A 85 0.70 -7.06 -10.69
CA ASP A 85 0.36 -6.07 -11.74
C ASP A 85 0.03 -4.69 -11.13
N PHE A 86 -0.65 -4.68 -9.98
CA PHE A 86 -0.89 -3.48 -9.21
C PHE A 86 0.43 -2.81 -8.80
N ILE A 87 1.35 -3.56 -8.18
CA ILE A 87 2.65 -3.02 -7.76
C ILE A 87 3.44 -2.51 -8.98
N ALA A 88 3.34 -3.19 -10.12
CA ALA A 88 4.02 -2.77 -11.35
C ALA A 88 3.48 -1.45 -11.93
N SER A 89 2.22 -1.10 -11.68
CA SER A 89 1.54 0.03 -12.36
C SER A 89 1.14 1.19 -11.44
N VAL A 90 0.95 0.96 -10.14
CA VAL A 90 0.49 2.01 -9.22
C VAL A 90 1.49 3.18 -9.14
N PRO A 91 1.04 4.44 -9.30
CA PRO A 91 1.91 5.61 -9.13
C PRO A 91 2.09 5.90 -7.64
N ALA A 92 3.09 5.31 -7.01
CA ALA A 92 3.35 5.46 -5.58
C ALA A 92 4.83 5.67 -5.28
N ASP A 93 5.11 6.39 -4.22
CA ASP A 93 6.44 6.63 -3.67
C ASP A 93 6.73 5.67 -2.51
N VAL A 94 5.67 5.25 -1.80
CA VAL A 94 5.75 4.34 -0.66
C VAL A 94 4.69 3.25 -0.80
N LEU A 95 5.09 2.01 -0.59
CA LEU A 95 4.18 0.87 -0.50
C LEU A 95 4.12 0.37 0.94
N PHE A 96 2.90 0.30 1.50
CA PHE A 96 2.63 -0.36 2.78
C PHE A 96 2.09 -1.76 2.53
N GLU A 97 2.81 -2.75 3.01
CA GLU A 97 2.44 -4.16 2.91
C GLU A 97 1.77 -4.61 4.22
N ASN A 98 0.47 -4.87 4.18
CA ASN A 98 -0.39 -5.22 5.30
C ASN A 98 -1.17 -6.52 5.03
N SER A 99 -0.67 -7.38 4.15
CA SER A 99 -1.31 -8.65 3.83
C SER A 99 -1.18 -9.66 4.98
N PRO A 100 -2.00 -10.72 5.00
CA PRO A 100 -1.90 -11.75 6.03
C PRO A 100 -0.54 -12.41 6.10
N VAL A 101 -0.08 -12.71 7.33
CA VAL A 101 1.21 -13.35 7.55
C VAL A 101 1.21 -14.80 7.08
N ASN A 102 2.28 -15.20 6.39
CA ASN A 102 2.60 -16.59 6.13
C ASN A 102 3.87 -16.95 6.93
N HIS A 103 3.69 -17.72 7.97
CA HIS A 103 4.77 -18.09 8.88
C HIS A 103 5.78 -19.06 8.27
N GLN A 104 5.40 -19.81 7.23
CA GLN A 104 6.26 -20.83 6.64
C GLN A 104 7.26 -20.25 5.64
N SER A 105 6.83 -19.29 4.81
CA SER A 105 7.67 -18.77 3.71
C SER A 105 7.79 -17.24 3.66
N GLY A 106 6.92 -16.53 4.36
CA GLY A 106 6.79 -15.08 4.22
C GLY A 106 6.17 -14.63 2.90
N GLN A 107 5.80 -15.58 2.02
CA GLN A 107 5.19 -15.26 0.73
C GLN A 107 3.65 -15.14 0.86
N PRO A 108 3.00 -14.33 0.01
CA PRO A 108 3.56 -13.54 -1.10
C PRO A 108 4.18 -12.19 -0.69
N ALA A 109 4.12 -11.81 0.58
CA ALA A 109 4.56 -10.50 1.06
C ALA A 109 6.03 -10.18 0.72
N VAL A 110 6.94 -11.15 0.83
CA VAL A 110 8.35 -10.97 0.42
C VAL A 110 8.45 -10.55 -1.03
N GLY A 111 7.70 -11.20 -1.92
CA GLY A 111 7.67 -10.86 -3.34
C GLY A 111 7.11 -9.45 -3.60
N TYR A 112 6.11 -9.03 -2.85
CA TYR A 112 5.52 -7.69 -2.96
C TYR A 112 6.51 -6.59 -2.55
N LEU A 113 7.19 -6.79 -1.42
CA LEU A 113 8.22 -5.84 -0.96
C LEU A 113 9.40 -5.76 -1.93
N ARG A 114 9.85 -6.91 -2.45
CA ARG A 114 10.91 -6.94 -3.47
C ARG A 114 10.51 -6.14 -4.71
N ALA A 115 9.32 -6.38 -5.25
CA ALA A 115 8.82 -5.68 -6.44
C ALA A 115 8.71 -4.17 -6.22
N ALA A 116 8.26 -3.73 -5.04
CA ALA A 116 8.20 -2.33 -4.68
C ALA A 116 9.60 -1.69 -4.64
N LEU A 117 10.55 -2.34 -3.97
CA LEU A 117 11.93 -1.85 -3.87
C LEU A 117 12.62 -1.81 -5.24
N GLU A 118 12.42 -2.82 -6.09
CA GLU A 118 12.97 -2.84 -7.47
C GLU A 118 12.46 -1.66 -8.32
N ARG A 119 11.25 -1.20 -8.08
CA ARG A 119 10.69 0.01 -8.69
C ARG A 119 11.20 1.32 -8.07
N GLY A 120 12.01 1.26 -7.02
CA GLY A 120 12.50 2.44 -6.30
C GLY A 120 11.49 3.04 -5.31
N MET A 121 10.42 2.34 -4.98
CA MET A 121 9.51 2.74 -3.91
C MET A 121 10.15 2.45 -2.55
N HIS A 122 9.84 3.27 -1.56
CA HIS A 122 10.01 2.89 -0.17
C HIS A 122 9.03 1.78 0.18
N ALA A 123 9.45 0.83 0.99
CA ALA A 123 8.62 -0.31 1.41
C ALA A 123 8.51 -0.37 2.94
N VAL A 124 7.29 -0.42 3.42
CA VAL A 124 6.96 -0.56 4.85
C VAL A 124 6.10 -1.80 5.02
N THR A 125 6.42 -2.65 5.97
CA THR A 125 5.61 -3.84 6.26
C THR A 125 5.19 -3.91 7.71
N ALA A 126 3.92 -4.25 7.94
CA ALA A 126 3.39 -4.66 9.24
C ALA A 126 3.47 -6.19 9.44
N ASN A 127 3.99 -6.92 8.44
CA ASN A 127 3.99 -8.35 8.38
C ASN A 127 5.33 -8.93 8.85
N LYS A 128 5.30 -9.82 9.82
CA LYS A 128 6.51 -10.45 10.39
C LYS A 128 7.19 -11.45 9.44
N GLY A 129 6.43 -12.05 8.52
CA GLY A 129 6.94 -13.05 7.58
C GLY A 129 8.14 -12.56 6.78
N PRO A 130 8.10 -11.43 6.08
CA PRO A 130 9.23 -10.88 5.36
C PRO A 130 10.46 -10.61 6.23
N VAL A 131 10.25 -10.15 7.47
CA VAL A 131 11.35 -9.89 8.41
C VAL A 131 12.06 -11.18 8.81
N VAL A 132 11.31 -12.25 9.03
CA VAL A 132 11.88 -13.55 9.42
C VAL A 132 12.58 -14.24 8.24
N HIS A 133 11.95 -14.21 7.06
CA HIS A 133 12.39 -15.05 5.93
C HIS A 133 13.32 -14.33 4.94
N ALA A 134 13.31 -13.01 4.85
CA ALA A 134 14.00 -12.27 3.81
C ALA A 134 14.63 -10.94 4.25
N TYR A 135 14.88 -10.75 5.53
CA TYR A 135 15.40 -9.47 6.07
C TYR A 135 16.68 -9.01 5.37
N THR A 136 17.69 -9.87 5.32
CA THR A 136 19.00 -9.52 4.73
C THR A 136 18.89 -9.21 3.23
N GLU A 137 18.10 -9.97 2.50
CA GLU A 137 17.87 -9.74 1.07
C GLU A 137 17.16 -8.40 0.83
N LEU A 138 16.07 -8.16 1.52
CA LEU A 138 15.26 -6.95 1.34
C LEU A 138 15.99 -5.68 1.78
N THR A 139 16.71 -5.72 2.90
CA THR A 139 17.49 -4.56 3.37
C THR A 139 18.66 -4.24 2.45
N ARG A 140 19.31 -5.26 1.91
CA ARG A 140 20.38 -5.07 0.91
C ARG A 140 19.82 -4.45 -0.38
N LEU A 141 18.68 -4.94 -0.87
CA LEU A 141 18.02 -4.38 -2.04
C LEU A 141 17.61 -2.92 -1.79
N ALA A 142 17.03 -2.62 -0.63
CA ALA A 142 16.64 -1.26 -0.26
C ALA A 142 17.84 -0.29 -0.23
N ALA A 143 19.00 -0.77 0.22
CA ALA A 143 20.22 0.05 0.24
C ALA A 143 20.81 0.34 -1.15
N GLN A 144 20.43 -0.43 -2.18
CA GLN A 144 20.88 -0.27 -3.56
C GLN A 144 19.96 0.65 -4.39
N LYS A 145 18.78 0.94 -3.91
CA LYS A 145 17.73 1.69 -4.63
C LYS A 145 17.44 3.02 -3.96
#